data_d5c0e0139d457667443557f75eeb3a6d
#
_entry.id   d5c0e0139d457667443557f75eeb3a6d
#
_cell.length_a   1.000
_cell.length_b   1.000
_cell.length_c   1.000
_cell.angle_alpha   90.00
_cell.angle_beta   90.00
_cell.angle_gamma   90.00
#
_symmetry.space_group_name_H-M   'P 1'
#
loop_
_entity.id
_entity.type
_entity.pdbx_description
1 polymer ?
#
loop_
_entity_poly.entity_id
_entity_poly.type
_entity_poly.pdbx_seq_one_letter_code
_entity_poly.pdbx_strand_id
1 'polypeptide(L)'
;ERFRQGEPIRAVLKRVEETSKGPRLILSRADPMFVAALFKLEVPEIAQGIVEIKGIAREVGGRSKLAVTSRDESIDPVGACVGLKGARVQAVVSELGGERIDIVPWHPDPEIFARRALAPAKVAKVISDSSRRVITAIVDEDQLSLAIGRNGQNVRLASQLIGWQIDLYGSREWLERGADEALFGGGGDYEVADFPLRELSLPPATVAALEAAGYNTFLDIIDLEREDLLRIPGIGPEEADEIVRIIDELTEEEPATTEPTETGPTEAELAEAREVAAEILGLRFDEPSVAETSDDGAEEPGA
;
A
#
# COMPACT_ATOMS: atom_id res chain seq x y z
N GLU A 1 11.71 -28.18 -15.51
CA GLU A 1 11.08 -29.47 -15.18
C GLU A 1 11.75 -30.61 -15.98
N ARG A 2 11.89 -31.78 -15.38
CA ARG A 2 12.41 -32.98 -16.04
C ARG A 2 11.35 -34.06 -15.99
N PHE A 3 11.00 -34.62 -17.15
CA PHE A 3 10.01 -35.68 -17.28
C PHE A 3 10.67 -36.98 -17.75
N ARG A 4 10.13 -38.10 -17.31
CA ARG A 4 10.57 -39.43 -17.75
C ARG A 4 9.56 -40.00 -18.75
N GLN A 5 10.04 -40.78 -19.69
CA GLN A 5 9.16 -41.47 -20.65
C GLN A 5 8.24 -42.43 -19.90
N GLY A 6 6.94 -42.37 -20.18
CA GLY A 6 5.91 -43.19 -19.52
C GLY A 6 5.34 -42.59 -18.24
N GLU A 7 5.84 -41.45 -17.78
CA GLU A 7 5.30 -40.72 -16.63
C GLU A 7 4.07 -39.87 -17.05
N PRO A 8 2.93 -39.99 -16.34
CA PRO A 8 1.79 -39.12 -16.62
C PRO A 8 2.08 -37.68 -16.20
N ILE A 9 1.76 -36.70 -17.07
CA ILE A 9 1.91 -35.29 -16.81
C ILE A 9 0.59 -34.56 -16.94
N ARG A 10 0.38 -33.54 -16.11
CA ARG A 10 -0.75 -32.58 -16.24
C ARG A 10 -0.33 -31.42 -17.11
N ALA A 11 -1.23 -30.98 -17.99
CA ALA A 11 -1.04 -29.78 -18.81
C ALA A 11 -2.38 -29.19 -19.18
N VAL A 12 -2.42 -27.89 -19.53
CA VAL A 12 -3.61 -27.27 -20.08
C VAL A 12 -3.57 -27.32 -21.60
N LEU A 13 -4.74 -27.49 -22.23
CA LEU A 13 -4.89 -27.33 -23.67
C LEU A 13 -4.86 -25.83 -24.00
N LYS A 14 -3.75 -25.39 -24.64
CA LYS A 14 -3.55 -24.01 -24.99
C LYS A 14 -4.31 -23.63 -26.28
N ARG A 15 -4.23 -24.50 -27.29
CA ARG A 15 -4.94 -24.30 -28.57
C ARG A 15 -4.99 -25.59 -29.38
N VAL A 16 -5.89 -25.62 -30.32
CA VAL A 16 -5.99 -26.64 -31.35
C VAL A 16 -5.62 -26.01 -32.69
N GLU A 17 -4.69 -26.61 -33.42
CA GLU A 17 -4.26 -26.19 -34.75
C GLU A 17 -4.74 -27.18 -35.77
N GLU A 18 -5.43 -26.69 -36.80
CA GLU A 18 -5.81 -27.47 -37.99
C GLU A 18 -4.57 -27.68 -38.84
N THR A 19 -4.23 -28.92 -39.14
CA THR A 19 -3.11 -29.26 -40.04
C THR A 19 -3.57 -30.22 -41.14
N SER A 20 -2.79 -30.34 -42.21
CA SER A 20 -3.09 -31.27 -43.31
C SER A 20 -3.12 -32.75 -42.88
N LYS A 21 -2.62 -33.06 -41.71
CA LYS A 21 -2.61 -34.40 -41.10
C LYS A 21 -3.66 -34.58 -40.01
N GLY A 22 -4.56 -33.61 -39.80
CA GLY A 22 -5.58 -33.58 -38.78
C GLY A 22 -5.26 -32.54 -37.67
N PRO A 23 -6.12 -32.45 -36.63
CA PRO A 23 -5.97 -31.49 -35.55
C PRO A 23 -4.73 -31.80 -34.68
N ARG A 24 -3.94 -30.76 -34.41
CA ARG A 24 -2.81 -30.79 -33.48
C ARG A 24 -3.21 -30.13 -32.18
N LEU A 25 -3.10 -30.83 -31.07
CA LEU A 25 -3.34 -30.29 -29.73
C LEU A 25 -2.05 -29.69 -29.16
N ILE A 26 -2.06 -28.40 -28.87
CA ILE A 26 -0.93 -27.72 -28.22
C ILE A 26 -1.23 -27.64 -26.73
N LEU A 27 -0.44 -28.40 -25.97
CA LEU A 27 -0.51 -28.43 -24.51
C LEU A 27 0.56 -27.51 -23.90
N SER A 28 0.28 -26.94 -22.74
CA SER A 28 1.22 -26.05 -22.04
C SER A 28 1.21 -26.28 -20.54
N ARG A 29 2.40 -26.27 -19.94
CA ARG A 29 2.63 -26.18 -18.50
C ARG A 29 3.19 -24.81 -18.11
N ALA A 30 3.65 -24.03 -19.09
CA ALA A 30 4.18 -22.68 -18.89
C ALA A 30 3.09 -21.58 -18.86
N ASP A 31 1.91 -21.88 -19.37
CA ASP A 31 0.80 -20.93 -19.42
C ASP A 31 0.30 -20.61 -17.99
N PRO A 32 0.00 -19.33 -17.65
CA PRO A 32 -0.61 -18.98 -16.36
C PRO A 32 -1.92 -19.72 -16.08
N MET A 33 -2.68 -20.07 -17.11
CA MET A 33 -3.90 -20.85 -16.99
C MET A 33 -3.66 -22.26 -16.42
N PHE A 34 -2.43 -22.78 -16.51
CA PHE A 34 -2.09 -24.05 -15.86
C PHE A 34 -2.11 -23.91 -14.34
N VAL A 35 -1.59 -22.81 -13.79
CA VAL A 35 -1.67 -22.50 -12.36
C VAL A 35 -3.13 -22.38 -11.92
N ALA A 36 -3.96 -21.65 -12.68
CA ALA A 36 -5.39 -21.52 -12.40
C ALA A 36 -6.10 -22.90 -12.39
N ALA A 37 -5.79 -23.75 -13.36
CA ALA A 37 -6.37 -25.10 -13.43
C ALA A 37 -5.98 -25.96 -12.23
N LEU A 38 -4.72 -25.89 -11.76
CA LEU A 38 -4.27 -26.60 -10.57
C LEU A 38 -4.99 -26.10 -9.31
N PHE A 39 -5.11 -24.79 -9.13
CA PHE A 39 -5.88 -24.25 -8.00
C PHE A 39 -7.35 -24.66 -8.06
N LYS A 40 -7.97 -24.72 -9.22
CA LYS A 40 -9.34 -25.21 -9.37
C LYS A 40 -9.50 -26.70 -8.98
N LEU A 41 -8.46 -27.49 -9.14
CA LEU A 41 -8.47 -28.91 -8.71
C LEU A 41 -8.29 -29.06 -7.20
N GLU A 42 -7.44 -28.22 -6.58
CA GLU A 42 -7.06 -28.35 -5.17
C GLU A 42 -7.98 -27.54 -4.22
N VAL A 43 -8.70 -26.53 -4.74
CA VAL A 43 -9.52 -25.58 -3.96
C VAL A 43 -10.98 -25.71 -4.37
N PRO A 44 -11.81 -26.41 -3.58
CA PRO A 44 -13.23 -26.59 -3.87
C PRO A 44 -14.00 -25.28 -4.02
N GLU A 45 -13.64 -24.26 -3.26
CA GLU A 45 -14.28 -22.93 -3.28
C GLU A 45 -14.04 -22.22 -4.64
N ILE A 46 -12.90 -22.48 -5.30
CA ILE A 46 -12.65 -22.01 -6.68
C ILE A 46 -13.46 -22.84 -7.68
N ALA A 47 -13.53 -24.17 -7.49
CA ALA A 47 -14.30 -25.03 -8.39
C ALA A 47 -15.80 -24.69 -8.36
N GLN A 48 -16.32 -24.27 -7.21
CA GLN A 48 -17.71 -23.85 -6.99
C GLN A 48 -17.97 -22.39 -7.42
N GLY A 49 -16.91 -21.62 -7.75
CA GLY A 49 -17.04 -20.22 -8.15
C GLY A 49 -17.32 -19.25 -7.00
N ILE A 50 -17.11 -19.67 -5.74
CA ILE A 50 -17.19 -18.82 -4.56
C ILE A 50 -15.95 -17.93 -4.47
N VAL A 51 -14.76 -18.55 -4.60
CA VAL A 51 -13.47 -17.85 -4.72
C VAL A 51 -13.13 -17.71 -6.20
N GLU A 52 -12.76 -16.50 -6.61
CA GLU A 52 -12.41 -16.18 -7.99
C GLU A 52 -10.92 -15.81 -8.10
N ILE A 53 -10.27 -16.30 -9.15
CA ILE A 53 -8.94 -15.85 -9.55
C ILE A 53 -9.10 -14.64 -10.46
N LYS A 54 -8.61 -13.47 -10.03
CA LYS A 54 -8.69 -12.20 -10.77
C LYS A 54 -7.49 -11.99 -11.69
N GLY A 55 -6.34 -12.59 -11.38
CA GLY A 55 -5.14 -12.45 -12.19
C GLY A 55 -4.03 -13.38 -11.75
N ILE A 56 -3.11 -13.65 -12.68
CA ILE A 56 -1.90 -14.45 -12.42
C ILE A 56 -0.73 -13.80 -13.15
N ALA A 57 0.31 -13.46 -12.39
CA ALA A 57 1.62 -13.08 -12.92
C ALA A 57 2.60 -14.22 -12.64
N ARG A 58 3.31 -14.72 -13.67
CA ARG A 58 4.10 -15.94 -13.55
C ARG A 58 5.47 -15.85 -14.21
N GLU A 59 6.49 -16.19 -13.46
CA GLU A 59 7.80 -16.60 -13.97
C GLU A 59 7.97 -18.11 -13.81
N VAL A 60 7.91 -18.81 -14.93
CA VAL A 60 7.89 -20.28 -14.96
C VAL A 60 9.13 -20.87 -14.27
N GLY A 61 8.91 -21.77 -13.34
CA GLY A 61 9.97 -22.40 -12.54
C GLY A 61 10.58 -21.52 -11.46
N GLY A 62 10.15 -20.27 -11.33
CA GLY A 62 10.64 -19.33 -10.33
C GLY A 62 9.60 -18.98 -9.28
N ARG A 63 8.73 -18.03 -9.62
CA ARG A 63 7.70 -17.50 -8.70
C ARG A 63 6.46 -17.06 -9.47
N SER A 64 5.31 -17.23 -8.85
CA SER A 64 4.02 -16.74 -9.34
C SER A 64 3.31 -15.93 -8.28
N LYS A 65 2.56 -14.91 -8.72
CA LYS A 65 1.60 -14.19 -7.88
C LYS A 65 0.19 -14.45 -8.40
N LEU A 66 -0.70 -14.84 -7.50
CA LEU A 66 -2.09 -15.19 -7.78
C LEU A 66 -3.02 -14.23 -7.05
N ALA A 67 -3.79 -13.43 -7.78
CA ALA A 67 -4.79 -12.54 -7.20
C ALA A 67 -6.13 -13.26 -7.06
N VAL A 68 -6.68 -13.26 -5.84
CA VAL A 68 -7.93 -13.94 -5.50
C VAL A 68 -8.90 -13.01 -4.77
N THR A 69 -10.18 -13.24 -4.98
CA THR A 69 -11.27 -12.58 -4.24
C THR A 69 -12.37 -13.59 -3.92
N SER A 70 -13.21 -13.29 -2.95
CA SER A 70 -14.41 -14.09 -2.67
C SER A 70 -15.66 -13.31 -3.02
N ARG A 71 -16.71 -14.02 -3.47
CA ARG A 71 -18.06 -13.49 -3.61
C ARG A 71 -18.84 -13.54 -2.30
N ASP A 72 -18.40 -14.38 -1.38
CA ASP A 72 -18.95 -14.54 -0.05
C ASP A 72 -18.01 -13.89 0.97
N GLU A 73 -18.46 -12.85 1.63
CA GLU A 73 -17.68 -12.08 2.61
C GLU A 73 -17.28 -12.91 3.84
N SER A 74 -17.98 -14.01 4.11
CA SER A 74 -17.65 -14.93 5.20
C SER A 74 -16.45 -15.84 4.89
N ILE A 75 -16.02 -15.91 3.63
CA ILE A 75 -14.94 -16.78 3.18
C ILE A 75 -13.68 -15.98 2.89
N ASP A 76 -12.60 -16.25 3.62
CA ASP A 76 -11.27 -15.73 3.32
C ASP A 76 -10.72 -16.41 2.06
N PRO A 77 -10.58 -15.68 0.92
CA PRO A 77 -10.10 -16.26 -0.32
C PRO A 77 -8.65 -16.72 -0.26
N VAL A 78 -7.82 -16.06 0.55
CA VAL A 78 -6.40 -16.41 0.72
C VAL A 78 -6.30 -17.69 1.54
N GLY A 79 -6.99 -17.76 2.68
CA GLY A 79 -7.03 -18.94 3.54
C GLY A 79 -7.58 -20.18 2.81
N ALA A 80 -8.61 -20.01 1.96
CA ALA A 80 -9.16 -21.09 1.13
C ALA A 80 -8.11 -21.66 0.17
N CYS A 81 -7.32 -20.82 -0.48
CA CYS A 81 -6.27 -21.21 -1.41
C CYS A 81 -5.04 -21.81 -0.71
N VAL A 82 -4.66 -21.29 0.46
CA VAL A 82 -3.55 -21.82 1.26
C VAL A 82 -3.89 -23.19 1.82
N GLY A 83 -5.09 -23.34 2.38
CA GLY A 83 -5.56 -24.54 3.04
C GLY A 83 -4.92 -24.78 4.40
N LEU A 84 -5.37 -25.83 5.09
CA LEU A 84 -4.87 -26.17 6.43
C LEU A 84 -3.36 -26.41 6.40
N LYS A 85 -2.60 -25.63 7.19
CA LYS A 85 -1.12 -25.66 7.24
C LYS A 85 -0.44 -25.56 5.88
N GLY A 86 -1.09 -24.91 4.90
CA GLY A 86 -0.54 -24.73 3.56
C GLY A 86 -0.68 -25.94 2.62
N ALA A 87 -1.47 -26.97 2.98
CA ALA A 87 -1.51 -28.23 2.24
C ALA A 87 -1.96 -28.05 0.77
N ARG A 88 -2.95 -27.16 0.51
CA ARG A 88 -3.47 -26.94 -0.85
C ARG A 88 -2.44 -26.23 -1.74
N VAL A 89 -1.89 -25.12 -1.27
CA VAL A 89 -0.86 -24.38 -2.04
C VAL A 89 0.38 -25.24 -2.24
N GLN A 90 0.78 -26.07 -1.25
CA GLN A 90 1.93 -26.96 -1.36
C GLN A 90 1.72 -28.04 -2.41
N ALA A 91 0.50 -28.56 -2.56
CA ALA A 91 0.18 -29.52 -3.63
C ALA A 91 0.39 -28.91 -5.02
N VAL A 92 -0.05 -27.65 -5.22
CA VAL A 92 0.18 -26.91 -6.46
C VAL A 92 1.66 -26.63 -6.69
N VAL A 93 2.39 -26.15 -5.66
CA VAL A 93 3.84 -25.92 -5.72
C VAL A 93 4.60 -27.19 -6.11
N SER A 94 4.22 -28.34 -5.55
CA SER A 94 4.84 -29.64 -5.87
C SER A 94 4.59 -30.04 -7.31
N GLU A 95 3.37 -29.88 -7.84
CA GLU A 95 3.04 -30.14 -9.24
C GLU A 95 3.83 -29.24 -10.21
N LEU A 96 4.13 -27.99 -9.80
CA LEU A 96 4.93 -27.03 -10.57
C LEU A 96 6.44 -27.19 -10.39
N GLY A 97 6.90 -28.26 -9.74
CA GLY A 97 8.32 -28.55 -9.56
C GLY A 97 9.04 -27.59 -8.60
N GLY A 98 8.32 -27.04 -7.61
CA GLY A 98 8.88 -26.15 -6.59
C GLY A 98 8.75 -24.65 -6.90
N GLU A 99 7.98 -24.26 -7.92
CA GLU A 99 7.67 -22.85 -8.23
C GLU A 99 6.93 -22.23 -7.05
N ARG A 100 7.46 -21.14 -6.50
CA ARG A 100 6.86 -20.45 -5.35
C ARG A 100 5.62 -19.68 -5.76
N ILE A 101 4.59 -19.70 -4.92
CA ILE A 101 3.31 -19.04 -5.19
C ILE A 101 2.98 -18.09 -4.04
N ASP A 102 2.78 -16.82 -4.39
CA ASP A 102 2.24 -15.80 -3.49
C ASP A 102 0.75 -15.61 -3.81
N ILE A 103 -0.10 -15.81 -2.82
CA ILE A 103 -1.54 -15.59 -2.95
C ILE A 103 -1.83 -14.19 -2.42
N VAL A 104 -2.40 -13.34 -3.28
CA VAL A 104 -2.64 -11.91 -3.02
C VAL A 104 -4.15 -11.66 -2.99
N PRO A 105 -4.68 -11.07 -1.91
CA PRO A 105 -6.09 -10.66 -1.90
C PRO A 105 -6.29 -9.49 -2.88
N TRP A 106 -7.12 -9.72 -3.89
CA TRP A 106 -7.45 -8.73 -4.91
C TRP A 106 -8.23 -7.55 -4.31
N HIS A 107 -8.07 -6.36 -4.90
CA HIS A 107 -8.86 -5.19 -4.56
C HIS A 107 -9.11 -4.35 -5.82
N PRO A 108 -10.30 -3.69 -5.95
CA PRO A 108 -10.60 -2.83 -7.11
C PRO A 108 -9.75 -1.56 -7.13
N ASP A 109 -9.40 -1.03 -5.95
CA ASP A 109 -8.50 0.11 -5.81
C ASP A 109 -7.05 -0.32 -6.10
N PRO A 110 -6.38 0.30 -7.11
CA PRO A 110 -5.04 -0.08 -7.52
C PRO A 110 -3.98 0.18 -6.45
N GLU A 111 -4.15 1.17 -5.57
CA GLU A 111 -3.19 1.47 -4.49
C GLU A 111 -3.20 0.38 -3.41
N ILE A 112 -4.41 -0.01 -2.98
CA ILE A 112 -4.58 -1.10 -2.01
C ILE A 112 -4.08 -2.41 -2.60
N PHE A 113 -4.39 -2.66 -3.87
CA PHE A 113 -3.95 -3.88 -4.56
C PHE A 113 -2.43 -3.91 -4.74
N ALA A 114 -1.80 -2.79 -5.09
CA ALA A 114 -0.34 -2.68 -5.22
C ALA A 114 0.37 -2.94 -3.88
N ARG A 115 -0.13 -2.34 -2.80
CA ARG A 115 0.41 -2.57 -1.45
C ARG A 115 0.38 -4.06 -1.09
N ARG A 116 -0.71 -4.76 -1.40
CA ARG A 116 -0.85 -6.22 -1.17
C ARG A 116 0.03 -7.03 -2.11
N ALA A 117 0.13 -6.65 -3.38
CA ALA A 117 0.92 -7.36 -4.39
C ALA A 117 2.43 -7.26 -4.15
N LEU A 118 2.92 -6.21 -3.50
CA LEU A 118 4.33 -6.04 -3.12
C LEU A 118 4.74 -6.85 -1.89
N ALA A 119 3.78 -7.50 -1.19
CA ALA A 119 4.12 -8.40 -0.11
C ALA A 119 5.23 -9.40 -0.54
N PRO A 120 6.16 -9.75 0.39
CA PRO A 120 6.15 -9.54 1.82
C PRO A 120 6.69 -8.17 2.29
N ALA A 121 7.11 -7.27 1.37
CA ALA A 121 7.58 -5.95 1.75
C ALA A 121 6.43 -5.09 2.34
N LYS A 122 6.76 -4.32 3.36
CA LYS A 122 5.86 -3.33 3.94
C LYS A 122 5.98 -2.04 3.15
N VAL A 123 4.87 -1.57 2.58
CA VAL A 123 4.81 -0.32 1.81
C VAL A 123 4.26 0.79 2.70
N ALA A 124 5.04 1.84 2.89
CA ALA A 124 4.66 2.99 3.72
C ALA A 124 3.56 3.82 3.04
N LYS A 125 3.79 4.23 1.79
CA LYS A 125 2.84 5.04 1.01
C LYS A 125 2.72 4.50 -0.42
N VAL A 126 1.55 4.64 -1.00
CA VAL A 126 1.29 4.34 -2.42
C VAL A 126 0.55 5.53 -3.00
N ILE A 127 0.97 5.95 -4.18
CA ILE A 127 0.37 7.04 -4.95
C ILE A 127 0.10 6.48 -6.34
N SER A 128 -1.09 6.71 -6.89
CA SER A 128 -1.46 6.24 -8.22
C SER A 128 -1.70 7.39 -9.18
N ASP A 129 -1.10 7.29 -10.38
CA ASP A 129 -1.43 8.12 -11.53
C ASP A 129 -2.27 7.29 -12.51
N SER A 130 -3.59 7.51 -12.46
CA SER A 130 -4.54 6.77 -13.32
C SER A 130 -4.39 7.12 -14.80
N SER A 131 -3.93 8.33 -15.13
CA SER A 131 -3.76 8.78 -16.51
C SER A 131 -2.63 8.05 -17.21
N ARG A 132 -1.53 7.79 -16.50
CA ARG A 132 -0.34 7.08 -17.00
C ARG A 132 -0.35 5.60 -16.65
N ARG A 133 -1.24 5.15 -15.77
CA ARG A 133 -1.24 3.82 -15.17
C ARG A 133 0.09 3.50 -14.47
N VAL A 134 0.56 4.44 -13.68
CA VAL A 134 1.79 4.32 -12.89
C VAL A 134 1.42 4.35 -11.41
N ILE A 135 2.06 3.50 -10.64
CA ILE A 135 1.97 3.44 -9.19
C ILE A 135 3.35 3.78 -8.63
N THR A 136 3.42 4.81 -7.82
CA THR A 136 4.60 5.12 -7.03
C THR A 136 4.45 4.50 -5.65
N ALA A 137 5.32 3.57 -5.30
CA ALA A 137 5.32 2.92 -4.01
C ALA A 137 6.55 3.34 -3.20
N ILE A 138 6.32 3.93 -2.03
CA ILE A 138 7.36 4.38 -1.12
C ILE A 138 7.49 3.37 0.00
N VAL A 139 8.69 2.89 0.21
CA VAL A 139 9.02 1.87 1.21
C VAL A 139 10.17 2.34 2.09
N ASP A 140 10.24 1.85 3.32
CA ASP A 140 11.38 2.12 4.17
C ASP A 140 12.64 1.47 3.61
N GLU A 141 13.81 2.03 3.90
CA GLU A 141 15.09 1.61 3.30
C GLU A 141 15.40 0.13 3.54
N ASP A 142 15.04 -0.40 4.70
CA ASP A 142 15.20 -1.81 5.06
C ASP A 142 14.26 -2.73 4.27
N GLN A 143 13.13 -2.20 3.75
CA GLN A 143 12.14 -2.94 2.96
C GLN A 143 12.40 -2.86 1.45
N LEU A 144 13.22 -1.92 0.97
CA LEU A 144 13.42 -1.65 -0.45
C LEU A 144 13.94 -2.89 -1.20
N SER A 145 14.95 -3.56 -0.68
CA SER A 145 15.49 -4.78 -1.27
C SER A 145 14.46 -5.91 -1.35
N LEU A 146 13.57 -5.99 -0.36
CA LEU A 146 12.49 -6.98 -0.30
C LEU A 146 11.39 -6.65 -1.31
N ALA A 147 11.03 -5.35 -1.44
CA ALA A 147 10.05 -4.86 -2.40
C ALA A 147 10.50 -5.10 -3.85
N ILE A 148 11.77 -4.83 -4.17
CA ILE A 148 12.36 -5.12 -5.47
C ILE A 148 12.41 -6.64 -5.69
N GLY A 149 12.89 -7.38 -4.70
CA GLY A 149 13.15 -8.80 -4.81
C GLY A 149 14.40 -9.12 -5.63
N ARG A 150 14.80 -10.41 -5.66
CA ARG A 150 15.96 -10.86 -6.44
C ARG A 150 15.75 -10.55 -7.92
N ASN A 151 16.68 -9.83 -8.55
CA ASN A 151 16.62 -9.41 -9.95
C ASN A 151 15.33 -8.67 -10.34
N GLY A 152 14.72 -7.93 -9.42
CA GLY A 152 13.48 -7.22 -9.66
C GLY A 152 12.23 -8.12 -9.76
N GLN A 153 12.31 -9.37 -9.35
CA GLN A 153 11.24 -10.37 -9.54
C GLN A 153 9.96 -9.97 -8.81
N ASN A 154 10.05 -9.46 -7.58
CA ASN A 154 8.86 -9.15 -6.80
C ASN A 154 8.07 -7.97 -7.40
N VAL A 155 8.73 -6.85 -7.67
CA VAL A 155 8.09 -5.67 -8.28
C VAL A 155 7.59 -5.96 -9.70
N ARG A 156 8.35 -6.71 -10.51
CA ARG A 156 7.95 -7.07 -11.87
C ARG A 156 6.68 -7.94 -11.88
N LEU A 157 6.60 -8.96 -11.02
CA LEU A 157 5.40 -9.78 -10.89
C LEU A 157 4.22 -8.99 -10.33
N ALA A 158 4.44 -8.07 -9.38
CA ALA A 158 3.39 -7.19 -8.87
C ALA A 158 2.86 -6.28 -9.97
N SER A 159 3.74 -5.63 -10.74
CA SER A 159 3.38 -4.79 -11.90
C SER A 159 2.57 -5.57 -12.94
N GLN A 160 3.01 -6.77 -13.31
CA GLN A 160 2.27 -7.64 -14.25
C GLN A 160 0.90 -8.05 -13.70
N LEU A 161 0.80 -8.34 -12.40
CA LEU A 161 -0.45 -8.77 -11.77
C LEU A 161 -1.51 -7.66 -11.76
N ILE A 162 -1.07 -6.42 -11.51
CA ILE A 162 -1.93 -5.24 -11.45
C ILE A 162 -2.24 -4.70 -12.86
N GLY A 163 -1.30 -4.90 -13.80
CA GLY A 163 -1.37 -4.33 -15.14
C GLY A 163 -0.99 -2.85 -15.21
N TRP A 164 -0.28 -2.34 -14.18
CA TRP A 164 0.23 -0.99 -14.07
C TRP A 164 1.74 -1.01 -13.85
N GLN A 165 2.44 0.01 -14.28
CA GLN A 165 3.86 0.19 -13.93
C GLN A 165 3.97 0.51 -12.43
N ILE A 166 4.98 -0.06 -11.77
CA ILE A 166 5.27 0.25 -10.36
C ILE A 166 6.68 0.81 -10.28
N ASP A 167 6.78 2.04 -9.81
CA ASP A 167 8.01 2.71 -9.47
C ASP A 167 8.22 2.65 -7.95
N LEU A 168 9.37 2.12 -7.53
CA LEU A 168 9.71 1.94 -6.11
C LEU A 168 10.77 2.97 -5.70
N TYR A 169 10.50 3.63 -4.59
CA TYR A 169 11.42 4.57 -3.95
C TYR A 169 11.63 4.23 -2.49
N GLY A 170 12.86 4.40 -2.00
CA GLY A 170 13.13 4.46 -0.58
C GLY A 170 12.54 5.74 0.02
N SER A 171 12.13 5.70 1.28
CA SER A 171 11.57 6.88 1.98
C SER A 171 12.53 8.06 1.96
N ARG A 172 13.83 7.80 2.09
CA ARG A 172 14.88 8.84 2.03
C ARG A 172 15.03 9.43 0.63
N GLU A 173 15.14 8.58 -0.40
CA GLU A 173 15.22 9.01 -1.80
C GLU A 173 13.99 9.83 -2.21
N TRP A 174 12.82 9.43 -1.74
CA TRP A 174 11.58 10.16 -1.98
C TRP A 174 11.59 11.57 -1.37
N LEU A 175 12.06 11.70 -0.14
CA LEU A 175 12.19 12.99 0.55
C LEU A 175 13.23 13.90 -0.15
N GLU A 176 14.36 13.33 -0.57
CA GLU A 176 15.39 14.08 -1.30
C GLU A 176 14.85 14.58 -2.65
N ARG A 177 14.09 13.77 -3.39
CA ARG A 177 13.43 14.20 -4.64
C ARG A 177 12.39 15.28 -4.42
N GLY A 178 11.57 15.17 -3.39
CA GLY A 178 10.60 16.19 -3.00
C GLY A 178 11.26 17.51 -2.63
N ALA A 179 12.43 17.46 -1.97
CA ALA A 179 13.23 18.64 -1.68
C ALA A 179 13.85 19.24 -2.96
N ASP A 180 14.34 18.38 -3.89
CA ASP A 180 14.87 18.84 -5.17
C ASP A 180 13.76 19.42 -6.07
N GLU A 181 12.57 18.83 -6.10
CA GLU A 181 11.41 19.39 -6.82
C GLU A 181 10.97 20.73 -6.23
N ALA A 182 10.99 20.89 -4.90
CA ALA A 182 10.70 22.14 -4.23
C ALA A 182 11.78 23.21 -4.46
N LEU A 183 13.06 22.81 -4.62
CA LEU A 183 14.19 23.72 -4.81
C LEU A 183 14.48 24.05 -6.29
N PHE A 184 14.20 23.13 -7.23
CA PHE A 184 14.62 23.25 -8.64
C PHE A 184 13.51 23.00 -9.65
N GLY A 185 12.35 22.49 -9.23
CA GLY A 185 11.24 22.07 -10.08
C GLY A 185 10.02 22.98 -9.97
N GLY A 186 10.09 24.15 -10.59
CA GLY A 186 8.86 24.86 -10.92
C GLY A 186 8.06 24.06 -11.96
N GLY A 187 7.18 23.13 -11.53
CA GLY A 187 6.38 22.36 -12.47
C GLY A 187 5.67 21.12 -11.94
N GLY A 188 5.39 21.04 -10.67
CA GLY A 188 4.47 20.03 -10.14
C GLY A 188 3.16 20.71 -9.76
N ASP A 189 2.08 20.37 -10.47
CA ASP A 189 0.72 20.77 -10.11
C ASP A 189 0.40 20.28 -8.68
N TYR A 190 0.81 21.05 -7.69
CA TYR A 190 -0.02 21.17 -6.50
C TYR A 190 -1.24 21.94 -6.99
N GLU A 191 -2.38 21.30 -7.15
CA GLU A 191 -3.64 22.01 -7.10
C GLU A 191 -3.73 22.65 -5.69
N VAL A 192 -3.03 23.76 -5.49
CA VAL A 192 -3.47 24.76 -4.55
C VAL A 192 -4.84 25.11 -5.09
N ALA A 193 -5.89 24.82 -4.34
CA ALA A 193 -7.25 25.09 -4.77
C ALA A 193 -7.29 26.58 -5.10
N ASP A 194 -7.29 26.89 -6.40
CA ASP A 194 -7.37 28.27 -6.87
C ASP A 194 -8.78 28.77 -6.57
N PHE A 195 -8.88 29.80 -5.78
CA PHE A 195 -10.17 30.37 -5.40
C PHE A 195 -10.16 31.90 -5.62
N PRO A 196 -11.32 32.48 -5.95
CA PRO A 196 -11.44 33.89 -6.22
C PRO A 196 -11.04 34.74 -5.01
N LEU A 197 -10.38 35.86 -5.23
CA LEU A 197 -9.97 36.80 -4.18
C LEU A 197 -11.11 37.26 -3.25
N ARG A 198 -12.36 37.12 -3.69
CA ARG A 198 -13.58 37.45 -2.93
C ARG A 198 -13.85 36.50 -1.77
N GLU A 199 -13.23 35.33 -1.78
CA GLU A 199 -13.32 34.33 -0.71
C GLU A 199 -12.29 34.60 0.40
N LEU A 200 -11.30 35.46 0.14
CA LEU A 200 -10.38 35.94 1.15
C LEU A 200 -11.07 36.97 2.06
N SER A 201 -10.70 36.99 3.33
CA SER A 201 -11.20 37.95 4.33
C SER A 201 -10.59 39.35 4.14
N LEU A 202 -10.52 39.83 2.89
CA LEU A 202 -10.02 41.14 2.54
C LEU A 202 -11.14 42.18 2.41
N PRO A 203 -10.85 43.47 2.69
CA PRO A 203 -11.80 44.55 2.45
C PRO A 203 -12.24 44.60 0.97
N PRO A 204 -13.54 44.86 0.66
CA PRO A 204 -14.04 44.89 -0.71
C PRO A 204 -13.32 45.91 -1.64
N ALA A 205 -12.80 47.00 -1.07
CA ALA A 205 -12.02 47.98 -1.79
C ALA A 205 -10.66 47.43 -2.24
N THR A 206 -10.01 46.65 -1.39
CA THR A 206 -8.71 45.98 -1.65
C THR A 206 -8.87 44.92 -2.73
N VAL A 207 -9.93 44.09 -2.66
CA VAL A 207 -10.25 43.10 -3.70
C VAL A 207 -10.51 43.79 -5.05
N ALA A 208 -11.27 44.87 -5.07
CA ALA A 208 -11.53 45.61 -6.30
C ALA A 208 -10.27 46.27 -6.90
N ALA A 209 -9.30 46.71 -6.08
CA ALA A 209 -8.03 47.23 -6.53
C ALA A 209 -7.14 46.12 -7.15
N LEU A 210 -7.10 44.96 -6.55
CA LEU A 210 -6.41 43.77 -7.09
C LEU A 210 -7.03 43.32 -8.41
N GLU A 211 -8.37 43.18 -8.48
CA GLU A 211 -9.08 42.82 -9.71
C GLU A 211 -8.84 43.84 -10.84
N ALA A 212 -8.82 45.14 -10.52
CA ALA A 212 -8.52 46.20 -11.49
C ALA A 212 -7.07 46.17 -12.00
N ALA A 213 -6.14 45.62 -11.21
CA ALA A 213 -4.75 45.44 -11.59
C ALA A 213 -4.54 44.12 -12.38
N GLY A 214 -5.59 43.27 -12.50
CA GLY A 214 -5.55 42.03 -13.26
C GLY A 214 -5.38 40.74 -12.45
N TYR A 215 -5.33 40.85 -11.12
CA TYR A 215 -5.26 39.72 -10.20
C TYR A 215 -6.67 39.30 -9.78
N ASN A 216 -7.09 38.06 -10.09
CA ASN A 216 -8.47 37.63 -9.88
C ASN A 216 -8.57 36.49 -8.87
N THR A 217 -7.47 35.74 -8.67
CA THR A 217 -7.42 34.53 -7.88
C THR A 217 -6.31 34.55 -6.83
N PHE A 218 -6.35 33.67 -5.86
CA PHE A 218 -5.32 33.56 -4.83
C PHE A 218 -3.95 33.26 -5.43
N LEU A 219 -3.89 32.38 -6.46
CA LEU A 219 -2.64 32.02 -7.13
C LEU A 219 -2.01 33.24 -7.85
N ASP A 220 -2.80 34.22 -8.29
CA ASP A 220 -2.27 35.44 -8.93
C ASP A 220 -1.49 36.31 -7.94
N ILE A 221 -1.77 36.23 -6.64
CA ILE A 221 -1.18 37.09 -5.60
C ILE A 221 -0.18 36.39 -4.68
N ILE A 222 -0.11 35.04 -4.72
CA ILE A 222 0.73 34.24 -3.79
C ILE A 222 2.22 34.57 -3.90
N ASP A 223 2.69 34.91 -5.09
CA ASP A 223 4.10 35.20 -5.37
C ASP A 223 4.42 36.73 -5.28
N LEU A 224 3.43 37.59 -4.92
CA LEU A 224 3.63 39.00 -4.82
C LEU A 224 4.29 39.39 -3.50
N GLU A 225 5.43 40.09 -3.60
CA GLU A 225 6.08 40.69 -2.44
C GLU A 225 5.37 42.01 -2.04
N ARG A 226 5.55 42.41 -0.78
CA ARG A 226 5.02 43.64 -0.24
C ARG A 226 5.29 44.87 -1.16
N GLU A 227 6.46 44.92 -1.81
CA GLU A 227 6.85 46.01 -2.70
C GLU A 227 6.04 46.02 -3.99
N ASP A 228 5.59 44.88 -4.49
CA ASP A 228 4.77 44.74 -5.68
C ASP A 228 3.33 45.16 -5.40
N LEU A 229 2.81 44.79 -4.23
CA LEU A 229 1.48 45.21 -3.76
C LEU A 229 1.36 46.72 -3.61
N LEU A 230 2.42 47.39 -3.12
CA LEU A 230 2.45 48.86 -2.99
C LEU A 230 2.49 49.61 -4.35
N ARG A 231 2.79 48.92 -5.45
CA ARG A 231 2.73 49.51 -6.80
C ARG A 231 1.33 49.50 -7.40
N ILE A 232 0.41 48.77 -6.78
CA ILE A 232 -0.97 48.65 -7.25
C ILE A 232 -1.76 49.91 -6.82
N PRO A 233 -2.38 50.64 -7.77
CA PRO A 233 -3.18 51.82 -7.43
C PRO A 233 -4.37 51.47 -6.54
N GLY A 234 -4.44 52.03 -5.35
CA GLY A 234 -5.51 51.80 -4.39
C GLY A 234 -5.16 50.85 -3.25
N ILE A 235 -3.93 50.31 -3.20
CA ILE A 235 -3.42 49.49 -2.09
C ILE A 235 -2.39 50.34 -1.32
N GLY A 236 -2.68 50.63 -0.05
CA GLY A 236 -1.79 51.29 0.88
C GLY A 236 -0.91 50.35 1.68
N PRO A 237 -0.03 50.91 2.54
CA PRO A 237 0.87 50.07 3.35
C PRO A 237 0.14 49.08 4.30
N GLU A 238 -1.00 49.50 4.86
CA GLU A 238 -1.78 48.70 5.78
C GLU A 238 -2.46 47.51 5.06
N GLU A 239 -3.02 47.77 3.86
CA GLU A 239 -3.64 46.75 3.01
C GLU A 239 -2.59 45.76 2.47
N ALA A 240 -1.39 46.24 2.09
CA ALA A 240 -0.32 45.39 1.63
C ALA A 240 0.17 44.44 2.75
N ASP A 241 0.32 44.93 3.97
CA ASP A 241 0.71 44.15 5.14
C ASP A 241 -0.37 43.13 5.52
N GLU A 242 -1.65 43.42 5.32
CA GLU A 242 -2.77 42.52 5.56
C GLU A 242 -2.81 41.40 4.50
N ILE A 243 -2.57 41.72 3.22
CA ILE A 243 -2.51 40.74 2.14
C ILE A 243 -1.36 39.74 2.38
N VAL A 244 -0.14 40.24 2.68
CA VAL A 244 1.03 39.38 2.97
C VAL A 244 0.73 38.49 4.15
N ARG A 245 0.13 39.01 5.22
CA ARG A 245 -0.23 38.18 6.39
C ARG A 245 -1.22 37.06 6.04
N ILE A 246 -2.22 37.32 5.18
CA ILE A 246 -3.18 36.29 4.74
C ILE A 246 -2.51 35.30 3.84
N ILE A 247 -1.58 35.71 2.97
CA ILE A 247 -0.78 34.79 2.16
C ILE A 247 0.04 33.89 3.05
N ASP A 248 0.75 34.44 4.04
CA ASP A 248 1.57 33.67 4.99
C ASP A 248 0.69 32.69 5.81
N GLU A 249 -0.48 33.13 6.31
CA GLU A 249 -1.41 32.30 7.09
C GLU A 249 -1.99 31.12 6.27
N LEU A 250 -2.20 31.30 4.96
CA LEU A 250 -2.71 30.26 4.07
C LEU A 250 -1.61 29.39 3.45
N THR A 251 -0.36 29.87 3.45
CA THR A 251 0.80 29.12 2.93
C THR A 251 1.68 28.51 4.03
N GLU A 252 1.66 29.05 5.26
CA GLU A 252 2.22 28.35 6.41
C GLU A 252 1.34 27.15 6.71
N GLU A 253 1.78 25.95 6.34
CA GLU A 253 1.35 24.74 7.03
C GLU A 253 1.59 24.99 8.52
N GLU A 254 0.51 24.98 9.33
CA GLU A 254 0.67 24.92 10.78
C GLU A 254 1.72 23.84 11.07
N PRO A 255 2.84 24.18 11.73
CA PRO A 255 3.69 23.14 12.27
C PRO A 255 2.76 22.30 13.13
N ALA A 256 2.54 21.05 12.76
CA ALA A 256 1.80 20.11 13.56
C ALA A 256 2.38 20.23 14.96
N THR A 257 1.66 20.94 15.83
CA THR A 257 1.92 20.98 17.26
C THR A 257 1.62 19.59 17.74
N THR A 258 2.57 18.69 17.49
CA THR A 258 2.73 17.49 18.29
C THR A 258 3.23 17.96 19.64
N GLU A 259 2.34 18.51 20.45
CA GLU A 259 2.48 18.25 21.87
C GLU A 259 2.48 16.73 22.00
N PRO A 260 3.50 16.14 22.61
CA PRO A 260 3.46 14.74 22.96
C PRO A 260 2.36 14.58 24.01
N THR A 261 1.16 14.21 23.61
CA THR A 261 0.20 13.58 24.50
C THR A 261 0.78 12.22 24.85
N GLU A 262 1.75 12.20 25.76
CA GLU A 262 2.00 11.08 26.64
C GLU A 262 0.75 10.91 27.52
N THR A 263 -0.22 10.21 27.00
CA THR A 263 -1.19 9.46 27.79
C THR A 263 -1.57 8.24 26.96
N GLY A 264 -0.67 7.25 27.00
CA GLY A 264 -1.14 5.88 26.85
C GLY A 264 -2.21 5.65 27.93
N PRO A 265 -3.17 4.74 27.67
CA PRO A 265 -4.24 4.47 28.61
C PRO A 265 -3.64 4.21 29.99
N THR A 266 -4.15 4.90 31.00
CA THR A 266 -3.70 4.75 32.39
C THR A 266 -3.89 3.29 32.84
N GLU A 267 -3.09 2.83 33.81
CA GLU A 267 -3.26 1.47 34.36
C GLU A 267 -4.69 1.19 34.83
N ALA A 268 -5.43 2.23 35.23
CA ALA A 268 -6.83 2.15 35.60
C ALA A 268 -7.74 1.85 34.38
N GLU A 269 -7.52 2.51 33.24
CA GLU A 269 -8.28 2.26 31.99
C GLU A 269 -7.96 0.90 31.38
N LEU A 270 -6.71 0.42 31.53
CA LEU A 270 -6.31 -0.93 31.13
C LEU A 270 -6.92 -2.00 32.06
N ALA A 271 -7.11 -1.72 33.33
CA ALA A 271 -7.75 -2.61 34.29
C ALA A 271 -9.25 -2.72 33.99
N GLU A 272 -9.94 -1.61 33.72
CA GLU A 272 -11.36 -1.56 33.37
C GLU A 272 -11.64 -2.27 32.02
N ALA A 273 -10.78 -2.07 31.02
CA ALA A 273 -10.86 -2.77 29.74
C ALA A 273 -10.63 -4.29 29.87
N ARG A 274 -9.78 -4.72 30.80
CA ARG A 274 -9.55 -6.14 31.11
C ARG A 274 -10.75 -6.77 31.81
N GLU A 275 -11.40 -6.04 32.72
CA GLU A 275 -12.57 -6.52 33.46
C GLU A 275 -13.77 -6.68 32.53
N VAL A 276 -14.01 -5.73 31.62
CA VAL A 276 -15.05 -5.80 30.60
C VAL A 276 -14.79 -6.96 29.62
N ALA A 277 -13.53 -7.16 29.20
CA ALA A 277 -13.17 -8.26 28.31
C ALA A 277 -13.32 -9.63 29.01
N ALA A 278 -13.03 -9.73 30.32
CA ALA A 278 -13.22 -10.95 31.09
C ALA A 278 -14.71 -11.31 31.25
N GLU A 279 -15.55 -10.32 31.42
CA GLU A 279 -17.02 -10.51 31.53
C GLU A 279 -17.64 -10.97 30.21
N ILE A 280 -17.20 -10.40 29.07
CA ILE A 280 -17.67 -10.78 27.72
C ILE A 280 -17.19 -12.17 27.31
N LEU A 281 -15.98 -12.56 27.70
CA LEU A 281 -15.35 -13.82 27.29
C LEU A 281 -15.52 -14.95 28.31
N GLY A 282 -16.11 -14.69 29.48
CA GLY A 282 -16.32 -15.68 30.53
C GLY A 282 -15.01 -16.28 31.09
N LEU A 283 -13.91 -15.53 31.03
CA LEU A 283 -12.60 -15.94 31.50
C LEU A 283 -12.33 -15.36 32.90
N ARG A 284 -12.03 -16.23 33.88
CA ARG A 284 -11.48 -15.80 35.17
C ARG A 284 -9.96 -15.80 35.08
N PHE A 285 -9.34 -14.66 35.30
CA PHE A 285 -7.90 -14.57 35.49
C PHE A 285 -7.61 -14.72 37.00
N ASP A 286 -6.96 -15.82 37.38
CA ASP A 286 -6.43 -15.99 38.73
C ASP A 286 -5.24 -15.01 38.90
N GLU A 287 -5.25 -14.24 39.98
CA GLU A 287 -4.12 -13.37 40.34
C GLU A 287 -2.87 -14.22 40.60
N PRO A 288 -1.68 -13.79 40.14
CA PRO A 288 -0.46 -14.47 40.51
C PRO A 288 -0.17 -14.22 42.01
N SER A 289 -0.19 -15.30 42.75
CA SER A 289 0.25 -15.35 44.15
C SER A 289 1.64 -14.76 44.29
N VAL A 290 1.74 -13.67 45.04
CA VAL A 290 3.01 -13.08 45.50
C VAL A 290 3.64 -14.07 46.47
N ALA A 291 4.69 -14.74 46.04
CA ALA A 291 5.54 -15.55 46.92
C ALA A 291 6.37 -14.61 47.79
N GLU A 292 6.04 -14.52 49.07
CA GLU A 292 6.88 -13.94 50.10
C GLU A 292 8.23 -14.69 50.12
N THR A 293 9.30 -13.98 49.78
CA THR A 293 10.66 -14.40 50.09
C THR A 293 10.93 -14.11 51.55
N SER A 294 10.82 -15.10 52.42
CA SER A 294 11.38 -15.07 53.76
C SER A 294 12.89 -15.23 53.64
N ASP A 295 13.54 -14.13 54.03
CA ASP A 295 14.92 -14.04 54.43
C ASP A 295 15.10 -14.94 55.66
N ASP A 296 15.98 -15.92 55.62
CA ASP A 296 16.53 -16.53 56.81
C ASP A 296 18.01 -16.85 56.58
N GLY A 297 18.79 -16.19 57.42
CA GLY A 297 20.22 -16.09 57.35
C GLY A 297 20.98 -17.29 57.94
N ALA A 298 22.23 -17.25 57.62
CA ALA A 298 23.42 -17.68 58.40
C ALA A 298 23.58 -19.19 58.75
N GLU A 299 24.63 -19.76 58.24
CA GLU A 299 25.81 -20.20 59.03
C GLU A 299 26.67 -21.17 58.23
N GLU A 300 27.90 -20.74 57.97
CA GLU A 300 28.99 -21.71 57.79
C GLU A 300 29.23 -22.47 59.11
N PRO A 301 29.69 -23.72 59.07
CA PRO A 301 31.10 -23.88 59.46
C PRO A 301 31.88 -24.90 58.60
N GLY A 302 33.16 -24.57 58.49
CA GLY A 302 34.21 -25.34 57.94
C GLY A 302 34.55 -26.69 58.63
N ALA A 303 35.13 -27.53 57.90
CA ALA A 303 36.28 -28.40 58.16
C ALA A 303 36.68 -29.06 56.82
#